data_24f4e99c04944ad6a13eb0ad8b75383e
#
_entry.id   24f4e99c04944ad6a13eb0ad8b75383e
#
_cell.length_a   1.000
_cell.length_b   1.000
_cell.length_c   1.000
_cell.angle_alpha   90.00
_cell.angle_beta   90.00
_cell.angle_gamma   90.00
#
_symmetry.space_group_name_H-M   'P 1'
#
loop_
_entity.id
_entity.type
_entity.pdbx_description
1 polymer ?
#
loop_
_entity_poly.entity_id
_entity_poly.type
_entity_poly.pdbx_seq_one_letter_code
_entity_poly.pdbx_strand_id
1 'polypeptide(L)'
;KKLRAASNEAVFRAIGREVAGRRGRNETPLDETLEQVRSSVREFAEKEIAPHAEHIHRTDDLIPEEFITKMAELGYFGLSVPEEYGGYEMGNLAMILTTEELSRASLAAAGSLITRPEILTKALMAGGTEEQKKFWLPKIAAGELMVGISVTEPDIGSDVAGVKCRAERATVGGVAGFVVNGPKSWCTFAGRANVLAMLLRTDPDMSKGPKGLSLFVVEKEPHRGHDFECTQPGGGKMSGKADATIGYRGMHSFTVQLENWFVPATHLVGGEDGLGKGFYLQMGGFAAGRLQTGGRACGLAQAALEKA
;
A
#
# COMPACT_ATOMS: atom_id res chain seq x y z
N LYS A 1 -11.24 -9.90 -29.41
CA LYS A 1 -10.91 -10.92 -30.43
C LYS A 1 -9.51 -11.53 -30.21
N LYS A 2 -8.44 -10.74 -29.96
CA LYS A 2 -7.05 -11.25 -29.75
C LYS A 2 -6.94 -12.18 -28.54
N LEU A 3 -7.57 -11.87 -27.41
CA LEU A 3 -7.58 -12.72 -26.20
C LEU A 3 -8.30 -14.08 -26.44
N ARG A 4 -9.42 -14.09 -27.20
CA ARG A 4 -10.12 -15.34 -27.53
C ARG A 4 -9.31 -16.23 -28.50
N ALA A 5 -8.54 -15.63 -29.41
CA ALA A 5 -7.64 -16.38 -30.30
C ALA A 5 -6.45 -17.01 -29.53
N ALA A 6 -6.00 -16.35 -28.45
CA ALA A 6 -4.95 -16.86 -27.57
C ALA A 6 -5.44 -17.90 -26.54
N SER A 7 -6.76 -18.00 -26.31
CA SER A 7 -7.36 -18.94 -25.34
C SER A 7 -7.93 -20.18 -26.06
N ASN A 8 -7.05 -21.00 -26.64
CA ASN A 8 -7.45 -22.25 -27.24
C ASN A 8 -6.58 -23.41 -26.71
N GLU A 9 -7.08 -24.64 -26.87
CA GLU A 9 -6.43 -25.82 -26.31
C GLU A 9 -5.02 -26.05 -26.86
N ALA A 10 -4.77 -25.71 -28.11
CA ALA A 10 -3.44 -25.83 -28.72
C ALA A 10 -2.43 -24.90 -28.04
N VAL A 11 -2.82 -23.68 -27.71
CA VAL A 11 -1.98 -22.72 -26.97
C VAL A 11 -1.75 -23.21 -25.54
N PHE A 12 -2.79 -23.70 -24.83
CA PHE A 12 -2.63 -24.27 -23.50
C PHE A 12 -1.71 -25.50 -23.49
N ARG A 13 -1.83 -26.37 -24.47
CA ARG A 13 -0.94 -27.54 -24.62
C ARG A 13 0.50 -27.11 -24.96
N ALA A 14 0.68 -26.06 -25.76
CA ALA A 14 2.00 -25.52 -26.06
C ALA A 14 2.66 -24.93 -24.81
N ILE A 15 1.92 -24.11 -24.04
CA ILE A 15 2.38 -23.57 -22.75
C ILE A 15 2.69 -24.72 -21.78
N GLY A 16 1.83 -25.71 -21.67
CA GLY A 16 2.04 -26.88 -20.79
C GLY A 16 3.31 -27.65 -21.15
N ARG A 17 3.60 -27.87 -22.44
CA ARG A 17 4.85 -28.50 -22.88
C ARG A 17 6.07 -27.66 -22.54
N GLU A 18 5.97 -26.34 -22.73
CA GLU A 18 7.05 -25.42 -22.41
C GLU A 18 7.35 -25.42 -20.91
N VAL A 19 6.31 -25.31 -20.06
CA VAL A 19 6.44 -25.35 -18.58
C VAL A 19 7.03 -26.69 -18.12
N ALA A 20 6.56 -27.81 -18.67
CA ALA A 20 7.09 -29.13 -18.35
C ALA A 20 8.55 -29.29 -18.80
N GLY A 21 8.91 -28.76 -19.97
CA GLY A 21 10.28 -28.76 -20.48
C GLY A 21 11.26 -27.97 -19.60
N ARG A 22 10.78 -26.90 -19.00
CA ARG A 22 11.56 -26.04 -18.08
C ARG A 22 11.66 -26.59 -16.66
N ARG A 23 11.05 -27.71 -16.34
CA ARG A 23 11.01 -28.32 -15.00
C ARG A 23 10.55 -27.33 -13.91
N GLY A 24 9.58 -26.50 -14.22
CA GLY A 24 9.04 -25.48 -13.31
C GLY A 24 9.95 -24.26 -13.11
N ARG A 25 11.06 -24.14 -13.83
CA ARG A 25 11.88 -22.92 -13.78
C ARG A 25 11.19 -21.80 -14.56
N ASN A 26 10.92 -20.70 -13.89
CA ASN A 26 10.42 -19.49 -14.55
C ASN A 26 11.64 -18.72 -15.11
N GLU A 27 11.97 -18.98 -16.35
CA GLU A 27 13.03 -18.26 -17.09
C GLU A 27 12.39 -17.16 -17.94
N THR A 28 11.67 -16.22 -17.31
CA THR A 28 11.34 -14.99 -18.01
C THR A 28 12.64 -14.24 -18.23
N PRO A 29 13.04 -13.96 -19.48
CA PRO A 29 14.27 -13.22 -19.74
C PRO A 29 14.11 -11.81 -19.17
N LEU A 30 14.94 -11.49 -18.20
CA LEU A 30 15.08 -10.15 -17.64
C LEU A 30 16.31 -9.50 -18.24
N ASP A 31 16.34 -8.19 -18.31
CA ASP A 31 17.58 -7.48 -18.57
C ASP A 31 18.52 -7.59 -17.35
N GLU A 32 19.78 -7.23 -17.54
CA GLU A 32 20.82 -7.38 -16.52
C GLU A 32 20.49 -6.60 -15.24
N THR A 33 19.91 -5.40 -15.38
CA THR A 33 19.51 -4.55 -14.23
C THR A 33 18.41 -5.21 -13.41
N LEU A 34 17.38 -5.71 -14.06
CA LEU A 34 16.25 -6.38 -13.37
C LEU A 34 16.69 -7.69 -12.73
N GLU A 35 17.62 -8.42 -13.36
CA GLU A 35 18.21 -9.63 -12.77
C GLU A 35 19.05 -9.33 -11.53
N GLN A 36 19.80 -8.22 -11.54
CA GLN A 36 20.53 -7.73 -10.37
C GLN A 36 19.59 -7.33 -9.24
N VAL A 37 18.49 -6.60 -9.54
CA VAL A 37 17.46 -6.27 -8.57
C VAL A 37 16.90 -7.54 -7.94
N ARG A 38 16.48 -8.52 -8.76
CA ARG A 38 15.92 -9.78 -8.27
C ARG A 38 16.90 -10.53 -7.36
N SER A 39 18.14 -10.66 -7.79
CA SER A 39 19.17 -11.39 -7.05
C SER A 39 19.52 -10.71 -5.72
N SER A 40 19.68 -9.39 -5.72
CA SER A 40 19.98 -8.61 -4.53
C SER A 40 18.82 -8.67 -3.50
N VAL A 41 17.58 -8.52 -3.98
CA VAL A 41 16.39 -8.61 -3.10
C VAL A 41 16.26 -10.02 -2.52
N ARG A 42 16.51 -11.06 -3.32
CA ARG A 42 16.49 -12.45 -2.86
C ARG A 42 17.50 -12.69 -1.75
N GLU A 43 18.74 -12.28 -1.94
CA GLU A 43 19.79 -12.40 -0.94
C GLU A 43 19.42 -11.71 0.38
N PHE A 44 18.96 -10.47 0.27
CA PHE A 44 18.45 -9.72 1.45
C PHE A 44 17.31 -10.46 2.14
N ALA A 45 16.31 -10.90 1.39
CA ALA A 45 15.12 -11.55 1.91
C ALA A 45 15.45 -12.88 2.61
N GLU A 46 16.36 -13.68 2.04
CA GLU A 46 16.80 -14.94 2.64
C GLU A 46 17.62 -14.75 3.91
N LYS A 47 18.49 -13.74 3.92
CA LYS A 47 19.39 -13.48 5.04
C LYS A 47 18.73 -12.76 6.20
N GLU A 48 17.95 -11.72 5.90
CA GLU A 48 17.46 -10.78 6.91
C GLU A 48 15.98 -11.01 7.30
N ILE A 49 15.17 -11.57 6.40
CA ILE A 49 13.71 -11.69 6.62
C ILE A 49 13.30 -13.13 6.96
N ALA A 50 13.72 -14.09 6.14
CA ALA A 50 13.26 -15.48 6.26
C ALA A 50 13.50 -16.10 7.63
N PRO A 51 14.63 -15.86 8.34
CA PRO A 51 14.87 -16.42 9.67
C PRO A 51 13.86 -16.00 10.73
N HIS A 52 13.21 -14.84 10.55
CA HIS A 52 12.27 -14.26 11.51
C HIS A 52 10.80 -14.52 11.16
N ALA A 53 10.51 -14.95 9.94
CA ALA A 53 9.15 -15.03 9.41
C ALA A 53 8.23 -15.95 10.24
N GLU A 54 8.71 -17.11 10.63
CA GLU A 54 7.94 -18.07 11.44
C GLU A 54 7.67 -17.53 12.84
N HIS A 55 8.66 -16.93 13.48
CA HIS A 55 8.52 -16.34 14.80
C HIS A 55 7.44 -15.25 14.80
N ILE A 56 7.56 -14.26 13.90
CA ILE A 56 6.57 -13.18 13.77
C ILE A 56 5.15 -13.73 13.56
N HIS A 57 5.01 -14.77 12.74
CA HIS A 57 3.70 -15.39 12.51
C HIS A 57 3.15 -16.09 13.76
N ARG A 58 3.98 -16.85 14.49
CA ARG A 58 3.54 -17.64 15.67
C ARG A 58 3.22 -16.78 16.87
N THR A 59 4.02 -15.74 17.12
CA THR A 59 3.88 -14.84 18.26
C THR A 59 2.92 -13.68 18.00
N ASP A 60 2.46 -13.53 16.75
CA ASP A 60 1.62 -12.41 16.29
C ASP A 60 2.30 -11.05 16.49
N ASP A 61 3.64 -11.02 16.40
CA ASP A 61 4.43 -9.80 16.54
C ASP A 61 4.29 -8.87 15.35
N LEU A 62 4.55 -7.59 15.58
CA LEU A 62 4.76 -6.61 14.50
C LEU A 62 6.13 -6.84 13.85
N ILE A 63 6.24 -6.45 12.60
CA ILE A 63 7.52 -6.47 11.88
C ILE A 63 8.57 -5.64 12.63
N PRO A 64 9.82 -6.13 12.74
CA PRO A 64 10.91 -5.35 13.32
C PRO A 64 11.18 -4.05 12.54
N GLU A 65 11.49 -2.97 13.25
CA GLU A 65 11.87 -1.68 12.61
C GLU A 65 13.13 -1.81 11.77
N GLU A 66 14.03 -2.71 12.14
CA GLU A 66 15.25 -3.02 11.37
C GLU A 66 14.94 -3.43 9.94
N PHE A 67 13.82 -4.11 9.69
CA PHE A 67 13.42 -4.46 8.32
C PHE A 67 13.08 -3.22 7.51
N ILE A 68 12.34 -2.29 8.12
CA ILE A 68 11.99 -1.01 7.45
C ILE A 68 13.26 -0.22 7.17
N THR A 69 14.15 -0.08 8.16
CA THR A 69 15.40 0.65 8.03
C THR A 69 16.28 0.08 6.92
N LYS A 70 16.53 -1.24 6.93
CA LYS A 70 17.34 -1.90 5.90
C LYS A 70 16.72 -1.81 4.51
N MET A 71 15.40 -1.96 4.40
CA MET A 71 14.70 -1.80 3.12
C MET A 71 14.76 -0.36 2.61
N ALA A 72 14.76 0.64 3.50
CA ALA A 72 14.95 2.04 3.17
C ALA A 72 16.38 2.30 2.67
N GLU A 73 17.39 1.82 3.39
CA GLU A 73 18.81 1.91 3.00
C GLU A 73 19.09 1.27 1.64
N LEU A 74 18.39 0.17 1.30
CA LEU A 74 18.45 -0.50 0.00
C LEU A 74 17.57 0.17 -1.07
N GLY A 75 16.85 1.24 -0.74
CA GLY A 75 16.06 2.01 -1.68
C GLY A 75 14.76 1.37 -2.15
N TYR A 76 14.26 0.33 -1.48
CA TYR A 76 13.08 -0.42 -1.94
C TYR A 76 11.78 0.40 -1.94
N PHE A 77 11.69 1.45 -1.13
CA PHE A 77 10.53 2.35 -1.11
C PHE A 77 10.54 3.37 -2.26
N GLY A 78 11.72 3.61 -2.87
CA GLY A 78 11.92 4.58 -3.94
C GLY A 78 11.91 3.99 -5.35
N LEU A 79 11.75 2.67 -5.52
CA LEU A 79 11.91 1.99 -6.82
C LEU A 79 11.05 2.58 -7.96
N SER A 80 9.84 3.03 -7.68
CA SER A 80 8.94 3.58 -8.67
C SER A 80 8.70 5.08 -8.54
N VAL A 81 9.33 5.73 -7.55
CA VAL A 81 9.30 7.18 -7.39
C VAL A 81 10.25 7.78 -8.44
N PRO A 82 9.86 8.87 -9.14
CA PRO A 82 10.73 9.56 -10.09
C PRO A 82 12.01 10.08 -9.43
N GLU A 83 13.09 10.14 -10.20
CA GLU A 83 14.40 10.62 -9.72
C GLU A 83 14.35 12.05 -9.19
N GLU A 84 13.54 12.92 -9.81
CA GLU A 84 13.33 14.31 -9.36
C GLU A 84 12.76 14.42 -7.94
N TYR A 85 12.16 13.35 -7.41
CA TYR A 85 11.66 13.25 -6.03
C TYR A 85 12.48 12.27 -5.18
N GLY A 86 13.71 11.96 -5.58
CA GLY A 86 14.63 11.13 -4.81
C GLY A 86 14.42 9.62 -4.94
N GLY A 87 13.69 9.18 -5.95
CA GLY A 87 13.51 7.77 -6.28
C GLY A 87 14.49 7.27 -7.34
N TYR A 88 14.20 6.08 -7.88
CA TYR A 88 15.05 5.39 -8.87
C TYR A 88 14.37 5.16 -10.21
N GLU A 89 13.09 5.48 -10.34
CA GLU A 89 12.28 5.37 -11.57
C GLU A 89 12.38 4.03 -12.33
N MET A 90 12.64 2.93 -11.61
CA MET A 90 12.84 1.59 -12.19
C MET A 90 11.55 0.93 -12.72
N GLY A 91 10.41 1.57 -12.49
CA GLY A 91 9.13 1.15 -13.03
C GLY A 91 8.47 -0.04 -12.31
N ASN A 92 7.35 -0.48 -12.90
CA ASN A 92 6.49 -1.48 -12.25
C ASN A 92 7.13 -2.88 -12.19
N LEU A 93 7.96 -3.26 -13.16
CA LEU A 93 8.53 -4.60 -13.20
C LEU A 93 9.54 -4.83 -12.08
N ALA A 94 10.45 -3.86 -11.84
CA ALA A 94 11.37 -3.91 -10.71
C ALA A 94 10.60 -3.99 -9.37
N MET A 95 9.53 -3.21 -9.23
CA MET A 95 8.67 -3.25 -8.05
C MET A 95 7.98 -4.61 -7.86
N ILE A 96 7.51 -5.25 -8.94
CA ILE A 96 6.89 -6.58 -8.88
C ILE A 96 7.92 -7.64 -8.48
N LEU A 97 9.11 -7.64 -9.08
CA LEU A 97 10.18 -8.56 -8.75
C LEU A 97 10.61 -8.43 -7.29
N THR A 98 10.78 -7.20 -6.81
CA THR A 98 11.09 -6.92 -5.41
C THR A 98 9.98 -7.46 -4.49
N THR A 99 8.72 -7.22 -4.83
CA THR A 99 7.57 -7.73 -4.07
C THR A 99 7.52 -9.26 -4.06
N GLU A 100 7.81 -9.91 -5.19
CA GLU A 100 7.84 -11.36 -5.34
C GLU A 100 8.90 -11.99 -4.43
N GLU A 101 10.15 -11.53 -4.52
CA GLU A 101 11.26 -12.08 -3.74
C GLU A 101 11.11 -11.83 -2.22
N LEU A 102 10.66 -10.64 -1.82
CA LEU A 102 10.35 -10.36 -0.42
C LEU A 102 9.22 -11.25 0.10
N SER A 103 8.20 -11.51 -0.74
CA SER A 103 7.05 -12.34 -0.35
C SER A 103 7.38 -13.82 -0.30
N ARG A 104 8.39 -14.27 -1.04
CA ARG A 104 8.94 -15.63 -0.95
C ARG A 104 9.54 -15.90 0.43
N ALA A 105 10.19 -14.91 1.04
CA ALA A 105 10.70 -15.00 2.41
C ALA A 105 9.58 -14.79 3.44
N SER A 106 8.81 -13.71 3.33
CA SER A 106 7.65 -13.43 4.17
C SER A 106 6.69 -12.45 3.50
N LEU A 107 5.47 -12.93 3.21
CA LEU A 107 4.42 -12.11 2.64
C LEU A 107 4.09 -10.90 3.53
N ALA A 108 3.89 -11.13 4.83
CA ALA A 108 3.46 -10.11 5.77
C ALA A 108 4.61 -9.23 6.26
N ALA A 109 5.74 -9.85 6.63
CA ALA A 109 6.85 -9.11 7.25
C ALA A 109 7.68 -8.30 6.25
N ALA A 110 7.60 -8.57 4.96
CA ALA A 110 8.39 -7.85 3.95
C ALA A 110 7.62 -7.54 2.66
N GLY A 111 7.07 -8.53 1.99
CA GLY A 111 6.46 -8.38 0.66
C GLY A 111 5.29 -7.39 0.59
N SER A 112 4.65 -7.08 1.70
CA SER A 112 3.56 -6.12 1.76
C SER A 112 3.98 -4.71 2.12
N LEU A 113 5.18 -4.51 2.66
CA LEU A 113 5.64 -3.18 3.14
C LEU A 113 5.65 -2.13 2.04
N ILE A 114 6.20 -2.47 0.88
CA ILE A 114 6.38 -1.53 -0.23
C ILE A 114 5.08 -1.21 -1.00
N THR A 115 4.03 -2.01 -0.81
CA THR A 115 2.77 -1.85 -1.58
C THR A 115 2.02 -0.56 -1.27
N ARG A 116 1.91 -0.17 0.01
CA ARG A 116 1.13 1.01 0.41
C ARG A 116 1.80 2.32 0.05
N PRO A 117 3.10 2.50 0.29
CA PRO A 117 3.85 3.63 -0.23
C PRO A 117 3.68 3.81 -1.74
N GLU A 118 3.78 2.73 -2.51
CA GLU A 118 3.59 2.73 -3.97
C GLU A 118 2.19 3.20 -4.37
N ILE A 119 1.14 2.73 -3.70
CA ILE A 119 -0.24 3.15 -4.01
C ILE A 119 -0.40 4.66 -3.81
N LEU A 120 0.12 5.22 -2.71
CA LEU A 120 0.05 6.67 -2.46
C LEU A 120 0.93 7.44 -3.44
N THR A 121 2.13 6.96 -3.75
CA THR A 121 3.02 7.54 -4.77
C THR A 121 2.30 7.70 -6.10
N LYS A 122 1.65 6.64 -6.60
CA LYS A 122 0.91 6.70 -7.87
C LYS A 122 -0.27 7.68 -7.82
N ALA A 123 -0.97 7.75 -6.69
CA ALA A 123 -2.07 8.70 -6.51
C ALA A 123 -1.56 10.16 -6.49
N LEU A 124 -0.46 10.45 -5.77
CA LEU A 124 0.17 11.77 -5.73
C LEU A 124 0.72 12.18 -7.11
N MET A 125 1.38 11.27 -7.83
CA MET A 125 1.87 11.54 -9.19
C MET A 125 0.73 11.86 -10.15
N ALA A 126 -0.42 11.16 -10.03
CA ALA A 126 -1.56 11.35 -10.90
C ALA A 126 -2.37 12.62 -10.61
N GLY A 127 -2.40 13.11 -9.38
CA GLY A 127 -3.30 14.20 -9.01
C GLY A 127 -2.86 15.09 -7.86
N GLY A 128 -1.69 14.87 -7.27
CA GLY A 128 -1.13 15.76 -6.25
C GLY A 128 -0.64 17.08 -6.85
N THR A 129 -0.69 18.16 -6.07
CA THR A 129 -0.03 19.42 -6.47
C THR A 129 1.50 19.25 -6.43
N GLU A 130 2.22 20.16 -7.09
CA GLU A 130 3.69 20.10 -7.08
C GLU A 130 4.27 20.25 -5.68
N GLU A 131 3.65 21.06 -4.83
CA GLU A 131 4.02 21.20 -3.41
C GLU A 131 3.82 19.89 -2.66
N GLN A 132 2.71 19.19 -2.91
CA GLN A 132 2.44 17.88 -2.29
C GLN A 132 3.43 16.82 -2.75
N LYS A 133 3.74 16.76 -4.05
CA LYS A 133 4.73 15.82 -4.60
C LYS A 133 6.10 16.07 -3.97
N LYS A 134 6.58 17.32 -3.97
CA LYS A 134 7.87 17.72 -3.37
C LYS A 134 7.94 17.48 -1.87
N PHE A 135 6.81 17.52 -1.17
CA PHE A 135 6.78 17.30 0.27
C PHE A 135 6.71 15.81 0.65
N TRP A 136 5.84 15.03 -0.02
CA TRP A 136 5.56 13.66 0.38
C TRP A 136 6.48 12.63 -0.29
N LEU A 137 6.74 12.76 -1.60
CA LEU A 137 7.43 11.71 -2.36
C LEU A 137 8.87 11.47 -1.90
N PRO A 138 9.71 12.48 -1.59
CA PRO A 138 11.06 12.23 -1.07
C PRO A 138 11.06 11.44 0.24
N LYS A 139 10.14 11.76 1.15
CA LYS A 139 10.03 11.08 2.45
C LYS A 139 9.54 9.63 2.30
N ILE A 140 8.64 9.40 1.34
CA ILE A 140 8.19 8.04 0.98
C ILE A 140 9.36 7.25 0.38
N ALA A 141 10.08 7.84 -0.59
CA ALA A 141 11.22 7.19 -1.26
C ALA A 141 12.33 6.81 -0.28
N ALA A 142 12.62 7.69 0.68
CA ALA A 142 13.61 7.46 1.74
C ALA A 142 13.14 6.48 2.83
N GLY A 143 11.87 6.03 2.81
CA GLY A 143 11.32 5.18 3.87
C GLY A 143 11.08 5.90 5.20
N GLU A 144 11.18 7.22 5.24
CA GLU A 144 10.89 8.04 6.43
C GLU A 144 9.41 8.03 6.77
N LEU A 145 8.55 7.93 5.76
CA LEU A 145 7.10 7.88 5.90
C LEU A 145 6.55 6.51 5.51
N MET A 146 6.04 5.80 6.51
CA MET A 146 5.25 4.59 6.28
C MET A 146 3.79 4.94 6.04
N VAL A 147 3.23 4.30 5.03
CA VAL A 147 1.88 4.58 4.54
C VAL A 147 0.93 3.44 4.89
N GLY A 148 -0.24 3.77 5.42
CA GLY A 148 -1.40 2.88 5.48
C GLY A 148 -2.44 3.29 4.44
N ILE A 149 -3.25 2.34 3.97
CA ILE A 149 -4.37 2.61 3.06
C ILE A 149 -5.68 2.44 3.83
N SER A 150 -6.54 3.44 3.74
CA SER A 150 -7.77 3.53 4.52
C SER A 150 -8.96 3.88 3.61
N VAL A 151 -9.59 2.86 3.03
CA VAL A 151 -10.68 2.98 2.04
C VAL A 151 -11.92 2.25 2.53
N THR A 152 -11.79 0.98 2.85
CA THR A 152 -12.87 0.07 3.27
C THR A 152 -13.54 0.54 4.55
N GLU A 153 -14.84 0.30 4.67
CA GLU A 153 -15.64 0.53 5.87
C GLU A 153 -16.33 -0.78 6.28
N PRO A 154 -16.88 -0.88 7.50
CA PRO A 154 -17.50 -2.12 7.97
C PRO A 154 -18.53 -2.70 6.98
N ASP A 155 -19.34 -1.84 6.35
CA ASP A 155 -20.40 -2.22 5.42
C ASP A 155 -20.03 -1.99 3.94
N ILE A 156 -18.83 -1.43 3.66
CA ILE A 156 -18.42 -1.00 2.32
C ILE A 156 -17.05 -1.63 1.98
N GLY A 157 -17.05 -2.60 1.10
CA GLY A 157 -15.84 -3.24 0.57
C GLY A 157 -15.70 -3.00 -0.94
N SER A 158 -16.29 -3.90 -1.75
CA SER A 158 -16.19 -3.81 -3.22
C SER A 158 -16.91 -2.59 -3.81
N ASP A 159 -17.99 -2.15 -3.20
CA ASP A 159 -18.70 -0.92 -3.59
C ASP A 159 -18.07 0.34 -2.95
N VAL A 160 -16.84 0.64 -3.37
CA VAL A 160 -16.07 1.79 -2.85
C VAL A 160 -16.80 3.12 -3.10
N ALA A 161 -17.64 3.21 -4.12
CA ALA A 161 -18.43 4.41 -4.40
C ALA A 161 -19.42 4.75 -3.27
N GLY A 162 -19.79 3.74 -2.46
CA GLY A 162 -20.69 3.88 -1.32
C GLY A 162 -20.03 4.36 -0.01
N VAL A 163 -18.73 4.68 0.02
CA VAL A 163 -18.00 5.18 1.21
C VAL A 163 -18.77 6.30 1.89
N LYS A 164 -18.93 6.19 3.22
CA LYS A 164 -19.73 7.08 4.06
C LYS A 164 -18.92 7.89 5.07
N CYS A 165 -17.70 7.44 5.45
CA CYS A 165 -16.83 8.18 6.36
C CYS A 165 -16.60 9.60 5.81
N ARG A 166 -16.98 10.60 6.59
CA ARG A 166 -17.16 12.00 6.13
C ARG A 166 -15.95 12.85 6.41
N ALA A 167 -15.70 13.81 5.53
CA ALA A 167 -14.81 14.93 5.73
C ALA A 167 -15.59 16.23 5.47
N GLU A 168 -15.89 16.97 6.51
CA GLU A 168 -16.66 18.21 6.47
C GLU A 168 -15.73 19.41 6.66
N ARG A 169 -15.92 20.48 5.86
CA ARG A 169 -15.09 21.67 5.95
C ARG A 169 -15.16 22.30 7.33
N ALA A 170 -14.01 22.66 7.87
CA ALA A 170 -13.90 23.32 9.17
C ALA A 170 -12.64 24.20 9.23
N THR A 171 -12.62 25.07 10.23
CA THR A 171 -11.44 25.84 10.61
C THR A 171 -11.13 25.54 12.07
N VAL A 172 -9.97 24.99 12.35
CA VAL A 172 -9.53 24.64 13.70
C VAL A 172 -8.23 25.39 14.02
N GLY A 173 -8.19 26.12 15.09
CA GLY A 173 -7.00 26.91 15.46
C GLY A 173 -6.58 27.92 14.39
N GLY A 174 -7.52 28.44 13.60
CA GLY A 174 -7.23 29.36 12.49
C GLY A 174 -6.76 28.69 11.19
N VAL A 175 -6.62 27.37 11.16
CA VAL A 175 -6.22 26.61 9.97
C VAL A 175 -7.46 26.07 9.28
N ALA A 176 -7.59 26.35 7.98
CA ALA A 176 -8.66 25.78 7.15
C ALA A 176 -8.38 24.31 6.84
N GLY A 177 -9.42 23.48 6.88
CA GLY A 177 -9.28 22.05 6.63
C GLY A 177 -10.61 21.31 6.67
N PHE A 178 -10.55 20.08 7.14
CA PHE A 178 -11.71 19.18 7.22
C PHE A 178 -11.73 18.45 8.56
N VAL A 179 -12.91 18.26 9.12
CA VAL A 179 -13.13 17.38 10.27
C VAL A 179 -13.66 16.06 9.77
N VAL A 180 -12.99 14.99 10.15
CA VAL A 180 -13.26 13.63 9.70
C VAL A 180 -13.98 12.84 10.78
N ASN A 181 -15.08 12.17 10.41
CA ASN A 181 -15.85 11.31 11.29
C ASN A 181 -16.26 10.02 10.59
N GLY A 182 -16.09 8.90 11.29
CA GLY A 182 -16.56 7.59 10.85
C GLY A 182 -15.51 6.48 10.99
N PRO A 183 -15.94 5.23 10.78
CA PRO A 183 -15.08 4.07 10.85
C PRO A 183 -14.38 3.79 9.50
N LYS A 184 -13.23 3.15 9.59
CA LYS A 184 -12.54 2.49 8.49
C LYS A 184 -12.12 1.09 8.91
N SER A 185 -12.16 0.13 8.00
CA SER A 185 -11.82 -1.27 8.25
C SER A 185 -10.71 -1.75 7.33
N TRP A 186 -10.01 -2.81 7.77
CA TRP A 186 -8.94 -3.45 6.99
C TRP A 186 -7.82 -2.49 6.61
N CYS A 187 -7.57 -1.50 7.48
CA CYS A 187 -6.49 -0.53 7.30
C CYS A 187 -5.14 -1.19 7.62
N THR A 188 -4.56 -1.89 6.65
CA THR A 188 -3.30 -2.60 6.88
C THR A 188 -2.18 -1.63 7.20
N PHE A 189 -1.43 -1.96 8.26
CA PHE A 189 -0.31 -1.20 8.79
C PHE A 189 -0.69 0.13 9.46
N ALA A 190 -1.98 0.39 9.69
CA ALA A 190 -2.43 1.67 10.24
C ALA A 190 -1.82 1.99 11.62
N GLY A 191 -1.53 1.00 12.44
CA GLY A 191 -0.84 1.23 13.72
C GLY A 191 0.51 1.91 13.50
N ARG A 192 1.40 1.28 12.73
CA ARG A 192 2.78 1.75 12.51
C ARG A 192 2.89 2.90 11.49
N ALA A 193 1.92 3.05 10.60
CA ALA A 193 1.97 4.09 9.57
C ALA A 193 2.07 5.50 10.17
N ASN A 194 2.83 6.36 9.50
CA ASN A 194 2.91 7.80 9.80
C ASN A 194 1.75 8.54 9.13
N VAL A 195 1.30 8.05 7.98
CA VAL A 195 0.20 8.63 7.21
C VAL A 195 -0.76 7.55 6.73
N LEU A 196 -2.04 7.91 6.65
CA LEU A 196 -3.08 7.10 6.04
C LEU A 196 -3.56 7.78 4.74
N ALA A 197 -3.38 7.10 3.60
CA ALA A 197 -4.05 7.51 2.37
C ALA A 197 -5.53 7.13 2.50
N MET A 198 -6.37 8.12 2.79
CA MET A 198 -7.75 7.93 3.24
C MET A 198 -8.74 8.46 2.22
N LEU A 199 -9.63 7.59 1.75
CA LEU A 199 -10.73 7.97 0.87
C LEU A 199 -11.94 8.35 1.71
N LEU A 200 -12.41 9.59 1.57
CA LEU A 200 -13.45 10.18 2.39
C LEU A 200 -14.57 10.81 1.56
N ARG A 201 -15.77 10.82 2.11
CA ARG A 201 -16.90 11.53 1.51
C ARG A 201 -16.86 13.01 1.87
N THR A 202 -16.64 13.84 0.86
CA THR A 202 -16.64 15.29 0.96
C THR A 202 -17.93 15.93 0.45
N ASP A 203 -18.72 15.21 -0.33
CA ASP A 203 -20.04 15.63 -0.77
C ASP A 203 -21.12 14.76 -0.09
N PRO A 204 -22.05 15.38 0.66
CA PRO A 204 -23.09 14.65 1.38
C PRO A 204 -24.12 13.97 0.47
N ASP A 205 -24.23 14.41 -0.79
CA ASP A 205 -25.12 13.80 -1.78
C ASP A 205 -24.61 12.45 -2.23
N MET A 206 -25.16 11.39 -1.68
CA MET A 206 -24.79 10.01 -2.01
C MET A 206 -25.03 9.64 -3.49
N SER A 207 -25.95 10.35 -4.18
CA SER A 207 -26.24 10.10 -5.59
C SER A 207 -25.07 10.44 -6.52
N LYS A 208 -24.14 11.27 -6.08
CA LYS A 208 -22.89 11.59 -6.79
C LYS A 208 -21.91 10.40 -6.83
N GLY A 209 -22.14 9.36 -6.01
CA GLY A 209 -21.32 8.15 -6.01
C GLY A 209 -19.84 8.47 -5.89
N PRO A 210 -18.99 8.01 -6.83
CA PRO A 210 -17.55 8.22 -6.80
C PRO A 210 -17.12 9.70 -6.89
N LYS A 211 -17.94 10.57 -7.50
CA LYS A 211 -17.66 12.00 -7.62
C LYS A 211 -17.84 12.76 -6.30
N GLY A 212 -18.41 12.15 -5.28
CA GLY A 212 -18.52 12.72 -3.93
C GLY A 212 -17.33 12.36 -3.02
N LEU A 213 -16.32 11.64 -3.53
CA LEU A 213 -15.19 11.11 -2.76
C LEU A 213 -13.89 11.85 -3.06
N SER A 214 -13.15 12.20 -2.02
CA SER A 214 -11.86 12.86 -2.11
C SER A 214 -10.79 12.06 -1.37
N LEU A 215 -9.54 12.14 -1.83
CA LEU A 215 -8.41 11.43 -1.25
C LEU A 215 -7.59 12.37 -0.36
N PHE A 216 -7.29 11.94 0.84
CA PHE A 216 -6.51 12.71 1.81
C PHE A 216 -5.26 11.95 2.24
N VAL A 217 -4.19 12.67 2.54
CA VAL A 217 -3.04 12.17 3.30
C VAL A 217 -3.25 12.57 4.76
N VAL A 218 -3.66 11.62 5.59
CA VAL A 218 -4.01 11.86 6.99
C VAL A 218 -2.83 11.48 7.87
N GLU A 219 -2.20 12.46 8.49
CA GLU A 219 -1.08 12.24 9.42
C GLU A 219 -1.56 11.72 10.78
N LYS A 220 -0.74 10.89 11.38
CA LYS A 220 -0.87 10.43 12.76
C LYS A 220 0.48 10.00 13.33
N GLU A 221 0.60 9.97 14.65
CA GLU A 221 1.76 9.38 15.29
C GLU A 221 1.79 7.86 15.08
N PRO A 222 2.96 7.28 14.75
CA PRO A 222 3.11 5.83 14.62
C PRO A 222 3.05 5.16 16.00
N HIS A 223 2.38 4.01 16.05
CA HIS A 223 2.26 3.20 17.27
C HIS A 223 2.72 1.77 16.99
N ARG A 224 3.40 1.20 17.97
CA ARG A 224 3.82 -0.21 17.96
C ARG A 224 2.93 -0.99 18.91
N GLY A 225 2.05 -1.79 18.34
CA GLY A 225 1.10 -2.60 19.12
C GLY A 225 -0.14 -2.93 18.30
N HIS A 226 -1.00 -3.73 18.91
CA HIS A 226 -2.25 -4.16 18.30
C HIS A 226 -3.39 -3.14 18.48
N ASP A 227 -3.19 -2.14 19.34
CA ASP A 227 -4.12 -1.06 19.59
C ASP A 227 -3.38 0.29 19.54
N PHE A 228 -4.06 1.34 19.13
CA PHE A 228 -3.57 2.70 19.26
C PHE A 228 -4.68 3.70 19.51
N GLU A 229 -4.33 4.77 20.19
CA GLU A 229 -5.16 5.96 20.34
C GLU A 229 -4.31 7.21 20.16
N CYS A 230 -4.79 8.11 19.30
CA CYS A 230 -4.18 9.41 19.03
C CYS A 230 -5.20 10.49 19.33
N THR A 231 -4.75 11.61 19.91
CA THR A 231 -5.56 12.80 20.17
C THR A 231 -4.89 14.02 19.58
N GLN A 232 -5.70 14.96 19.08
CA GLN A 232 -5.23 16.25 18.59
C GLN A 232 -5.51 17.36 19.60
N PRO A 233 -4.73 18.46 19.63
CA PRO A 233 -4.98 19.60 20.53
C PRO A 233 -6.39 20.18 20.42
N GLY A 234 -7.03 20.06 19.26
CA GLY A 234 -8.42 20.47 19.00
C GLY A 234 -9.51 19.48 19.47
N GLY A 235 -9.13 18.41 20.18
CA GLY A 235 -10.05 17.39 20.71
C GLY A 235 -10.41 16.27 19.74
N GLY A 236 -9.85 16.26 18.52
CA GLY A 236 -10.02 15.15 17.58
C GLY A 236 -9.36 13.88 18.08
N LYS A 237 -10.01 12.72 17.86
CA LYS A 237 -9.51 11.39 18.27
C LYS A 237 -9.46 10.46 17.08
N MET A 238 -8.42 9.62 17.05
CA MET A 238 -8.31 8.48 16.17
C MET A 238 -7.88 7.28 17.00
N SER A 239 -8.63 6.20 16.94
CA SER A 239 -8.29 4.95 17.58
C SER A 239 -8.27 3.82 16.56
N GLY A 240 -7.48 2.79 16.80
CA GLY A 240 -7.41 1.61 15.95
C GLY A 240 -7.15 0.36 16.76
N LYS A 241 -7.74 -0.74 16.30
CA LYS A 241 -7.54 -2.07 16.86
C LYS A 241 -7.24 -3.04 15.73
N ALA A 242 -6.21 -3.84 15.92
CA ALA A 242 -5.83 -4.88 14.97
C ALA A 242 -6.92 -5.96 14.90
N ASP A 243 -7.28 -6.33 13.67
CA ASP A 243 -8.23 -7.40 13.39
C ASP A 243 -7.52 -8.75 13.57
N ALA A 244 -8.15 -9.68 14.30
CA ALA A 244 -7.62 -11.01 14.47
C ALA A 244 -7.71 -11.79 13.14
N THR A 245 -6.55 -12.23 12.62
CA THR A 245 -6.44 -12.96 11.36
C THR A 245 -5.66 -14.25 11.52
N ILE A 246 -5.99 -15.27 10.71
CA ILE A 246 -5.27 -16.56 10.72
C ILE A 246 -3.88 -16.47 10.09
N GLY A 247 -3.60 -15.43 9.32
CA GLY A 247 -2.33 -15.14 8.66
C GLY A 247 -2.15 -13.66 8.43
N TYR A 248 -1.13 -13.28 7.65
CA TYR A 248 -0.79 -11.88 7.40
C TYR A 248 -0.36 -11.11 8.66
N ARG A 249 0.19 -11.84 9.62
CA ARG A 249 0.70 -11.31 10.87
C ARG A 249 2.06 -10.64 10.65
N GLY A 250 2.28 -9.54 11.34
CA GLY A 250 3.44 -8.67 11.13
C GLY A 250 3.05 -7.26 10.67
N MET A 251 2.24 -7.17 9.62
CA MET A 251 1.69 -5.89 9.15
C MET A 251 0.42 -5.48 9.88
N HIS A 252 -0.38 -6.45 10.28
CA HIS A 252 -1.72 -6.31 10.86
C HIS A 252 -2.65 -5.39 10.05
N SER A 253 -3.91 -5.71 10.01
CA SER A 253 -4.97 -4.83 9.51
C SER A 253 -5.75 -4.30 10.69
N PHE A 254 -6.18 -3.06 10.61
CA PHE A 254 -6.84 -2.37 11.73
C PHE A 254 -8.24 -1.93 11.34
N THR A 255 -9.15 -2.05 12.28
CA THR A 255 -10.37 -1.24 12.30
C THR A 255 -10.03 0.07 12.99
N VAL A 256 -10.28 1.19 12.29
CA VAL A 256 -9.93 2.55 12.72
C VAL A 256 -11.19 3.36 12.91
N GLN A 257 -11.31 4.07 14.02
CA GLN A 257 -12.40 5.00 14.31
C GLN A 257 -11.86 6.42 14.36
N LEU A 258 -12.54 7.35 13.66
CA LEU A 258 -12.23 8.77 13.69
C LEU A 258 -13.41 9.55 14.30
N GLU A 259 -13.09 10.42 15.25
CA GLU A 259 -14.02 11.29 15.94
C GLU A 259 -13.47 12.72 15.92
N ASN A 260 -14.08 13.58 15.12
CA ASN A 260 -13.68 14.98 14.95
C ASN A 260 -12.19 15.16 14.60
N TRP A 261 -11.60 14.21 13.88
CA TRP A 261 -10.20 14.27 13.48
C TRP A 261 -9.98 15.34 12.44
N PHE A 262 -9.19 16.36 12.78
CA PHE A 262 -8.91 17.47 11.87
C PHE A 262 -7.80 17.13 10.88
N VAL A 263 -8.03 17.44 9.60
CA VAL A 263 -7.07 17.31 8.50
C VAL A 263 -6.94 18.64 7.78
N PRO A 264 -5.73 19.24 7.71
CA PRO A 264 -5.51 20.50 7.00
C PRO A 264 -5.92 20.41 5.52
N ALA A 265 -6.41 21.51 4.95
CA ALA A 265 -6.80 21.55 3.53
C ALA A 265 -5.63 21.21 2.57
N THR A 266 -4.39 21.50 2.96
CA THR A 266 -3.18 21.16 2.21
C THR A 266 -2.95 19.65 2.05
N HIS A 267 -3.62 18.82 2.85
CA HIS A 267 -3.54 17.35 2.81
C HIS A 267 -4.61 16.70 1.93
N LEU A 268 -5.53 17.48 1.36
CA LEU A 268 -6.41 17.03 0.28
C LEU A 268 -5.58 16.87 -0.99
N VAL A 269 -5.48 15.66 -1.50
CA VAL A 269 -4.68 15.38 -2.70
C VAL A 269 -5.23 16.15 -3.90
N GLY A 270 -4.38 16.99 -4.50
CA GLY A 270 -4.74 17.89 -5.59
C GLY A 270 -5.35 19.22 -5.12
N GLY A 271 -5.36 19.50 -3.81
CA GLY A 271 -5.96 20.71 -3.25
C GLY A 271 -7.45 20.83 -3.59
N GLU A 272 -7.94 22.03 -3.76
CA GLU A 272 -9.36 22.29 -4.08
C GLU A 272 -9.81 21.59 -5.38
N ASP A 273 -8.93 21.53 -6.37
CA ASP A 273 -9.20 20.84 -7.63
C ASP A 273 -9.29 19.32 -7.48
N GLY A 274 -8.80 18.76 -6.36
CA GLY A 274 -8.86 17.35 -6.02
C GLY A 274 -10.20 16.90 -5.44
N LEU A 275 -11.10 17.82 -5.07
CA LEU A 275 -12.43 17.50 -4.56
C LEU A 275 -13.23 16.67 -5.58
N GLY A 276 -13.80 15.57 -5.09
CA GLY A 276 -14.57 14.64 -5.91
C GLY A 276 -13.76 13.77 -6.89
N LYS A 277 -12.43 13.88 -6.88
CA LYS A 277 -11.52 13.09 -7.74
C LYS A 277 -10.86 11.92 -7.01
N GLY A 278 -11.05 11.81 -5.69
CA GLY A 278 -10.34 10.85 -4.84
C GLY A 278 -10.55 9.40 -5.22
N PHE A 279 -11.76 9.02 -5.66
CA PHE A 279 -12.04 7.67 -6.13
C PHE A 279 -11.12 7.27 -7.30
N TYR A 280 -10.99 8.12 -8.30
CA TYR A 280 -10.18 7.82 -9.49
C TYR A 280 -8.70 7.78 -9.19
N LEU A 281 -8.20 8.67 -8.33
CA LEU A 281 -6.81 8.68 -7.85
C LEU A 281 -6.50 7.40 -7.07
N GLN A 282 -7.39 6.99 -6.17
CA GLN A 282 -7.23 5.77 -5.39
C GLN A 282 -7.26 4.51 -6.28
N MET A 283 -8.18 4.45 -7.24
CA MET A 283 -8.26 3.32 -8.18
C MET A 283 -7.03 3.24 -9.09
N GLY A 284 -6.47 4.38 -9.50
CA GLY A 284 -5.20 4.46 -10.23
C GLY A 284 -4.04 3.89 -9.41
N GLY A 285 -3.91 4.28 -8.15
CA GLY A 285 -2.95 3.71 -7.21
C GLY A 285 -3.14 2.21 -6.99
N PHE A 286 -4.38 1.76 -6.87
CA PHE A 286 -4.71 0.34 -6.74
C PHE A 286 -4.35 -0.51 -7.96
N ALA A 287 -4.23 0.06 -9.15
CA ALA A 287 -3.77 -0.68 -10.32
C ALA A 287 -2.36 -1.25 -10.09
N ALA A 288 -1.42 -0.42 -9.59
CA ALA A 288 -0.08 -0.88 -9.18
C ALA A 288 -0.15 -1.88 -8.01
N GLY A 289 -0.98 -1.60 -7.00
CA GLY A 289 -1.20 -2.52 -5.88
C GLY A 289 -1.72 -3.91 -6.29
N ARG A 290 -2.56 -4.00 -7.33
CA ARG A 290 -3.03 -5.27 -7.88
C ARG A 290 -1.91 -6.06 -8.57
N LEU A 291 -1.04 -5.38 -9.33
CA LEU A 291 0.15 -6.01 -9.92
C LEU A 291 1.06 -6.58 -8.83
N GLN A 292 1.33 -5.82 -7.79
CA GLN A 292 2.11 -6.31 -6.65
C GLN A 292 1.42 -7.44 -5.90
N THR A 293 0.07 -7.46 -5.83
CA THR A 293 -0.67 -8.58 -5.26
C THR A 293 -0.43 -9.87 -6.06
N GLY A 294 -0.35 -9.76 -7.40
CA GLY A 294 0.09 -10.87 -8.26
C GLY A 294 1.51 -11.33 -7.93
N GLY A 295 2.48 -10.40 -7.84
CA GLY A 295 3.86 -10.71 -7.45
C GLY A 295 3.95 -11.38 -6.07
N ARG A 296 3.19 -10.89 -5.08
CA ARG A 296 3.10 -11.54 -3.76
C ARG A 296 2.59 -12.97 -3.83
N ALA A 297 1.58 -13.22 -4.66
CA ALA A 297 1.05 -14.57 -4.85
C ALA A 297 2.08 -15.49 -5.51
N CYS A 298 2.83 -15.01 -6.49
CA CYS A 298 3.93 -15.75 -7.13
C CYS A 298 5.02 -16.10 -6.11
N GLY A 299 5.50 -15.13 -5.33
CA GLY A 299 6.51 -15.36 -4.30
C GLY A 299 6.07 -16.39 -3.26
N LEU A 300 4.82 -16.30 -2.78
CA LEU A 300 4.28 -17.26 -1.83
C LEU A 300 4.14 -18.66 -2.44
N ALA A 301 3.69 -18.78 -3.68
CA ALA A 301 3.60 -20.04 -4.40
C ALA A 301 4.99 -20.66 -4.62
N GLN A 302 5.99 -19.84 -4.94
CA GLN A 302 7.38 -20.29 -5.08
C GLN A 302 7.91 -20.83 -3.74
N ALA A 303 7.68 -20.10 -2.64
CA ALA A 303 8.09 -20.57 -1.31
C ALA A 303 7.44 -21.91 -0.92
N ALA A 304 6.18 -22.11 -1.27
CA ALA A 304 5.49 -23.37 -1.03
C ALA A 304 6.08 -24.51 -1.87
N LEU A 305 6.38 -24.26 -3.15
CA LEU A 305 6.99 -25.24 -4.04
C LEU A 305 8.40 -25.66 -3.58
N GLU A 306 9.20 -24.72 -3.08
CA GLU A 306 10.57 -24.98 -2.60
C GLU A 306 10.60 -25.80 -1.30
N LYS A 307 9.51 -25.77 -0.52
CA LYS A 307 9.38 -26.52 0.74
C LYS A 307 8.69 -27.87 0.58
N ALA A 308 8.08 -28.14 -0.57
CA ALA A 308 7.37 -29.39 -0.87
C ALA A 308 8.35 -30.49 -1.37
#